data_51c4fe36ee771a94bd00f36276e694da
#
_entry.id   51c4fe36ee771a94bd00f36276e694da
#
_cell.length_a   1.000
_cell.length_b   1.000
_cell.length_c   1.000
_cell.angle_alpha   90.00
_cell.angle_beta   90.00
_cell.angle_gamma   90.00
#
_symmetry.space_group_name_H-M   'P 1'
#
loop_
_entity.id
_entity.type
_entity.pdbx_description
1 polymer ?
#
loop_
_entity_poly.entity_id
_entity_poly.type
_entity_poly.pdbx_seq_one_letter_code
_entity_poly.pdbx_strand_id
1 'polypeptide(L)'
;MKTIKCNLSIARVIALVAIIFALPGQLPGQTMAANSSGGNGTSATRWSVQVDQVDPGTLDLAYAFQIAIYENLVEELKKTNQFPQVFRDGELKASEVPNLLVLKTTVEKYTPGSETQRAVTTVSGATKLTVRSQLLTREGRVVFVRTVNGDVRFFGSNLRATHNLAHNIANSIKQSSWSGFDQPTAIVTGQL
;
A
#
# COMPACT_ATOMS: atom_id res chain seq x y z
N MET A 1 -20.73 -44.52 21.71
CA MET A 1 -21.85 -44.10 20.89
C MET A 1 -22.52 -42.91 21.55
N LYS A 2 -22.29 -41.68 21.08
CA LYS A 2 -23.06 -40.48 21.45
C LYS A 2 -23.30 -39.66 20.21
N THR A 3 -24.52 -39.69 19.73
CA THR A 3 -25.08 -38.99 18.59
C THR A 3 -25.25 -37.52 18.93
N ILE A 4 -24.65 -36.60 18.18
CA ILE A 4 -24.90 -35.16 18.28
C ILE A 4 -25.86 -34.78 17.17
N LYS A 5 -27.01 -34.27 17.58
CA LYS A 5 -28.14 -33.82 16.72
C LYS A 5 -27.78 -32.46 16.11
N CYS A 6 -27.90 -32.38 14.81
CA CYS A 6 -27.92 -31.18 14.01
C CYS A 6 -29.23 -30.41 14.24
N ASN A 7 -29.17 -29.17 14.64
CA ASN A 7 -30.33 -28.27 14.63
C ASN A 7 -30.19 -27.26 13.51
N LEU A 8 -31.01 -27.46 12.51
CA LEU A 8 -31.22 -26.60 11.36
C LEU A 8 -32.38 -25.65 11.71
N SER A 9 -32.13 -24.36 11.76
CA SER A 9 -33.18 -23.37 11.92
C SER A 9 -33.11 -22.37 10.75
N ILE A 10 -34.08 -22.57 9.86
CA ILE A 10 -34.37 -21.72 8.70
C ILE A 10 -35.42 -20.70 9.17
N ALA A 11 -35.13 -19.44 9.10
CA ALA A 11 -36.16 -18.39 9.18
C ALA A 11 -36.07 -17.48 7.96
N ARG A 12 -37.00 -17.65 7.07
CA ARG A 12 -37.36 -16.78 5.95
C ARG A 12 -38.00 -15.51 6.48
N VAL A 13 -37.59 -14.35 6.02
CA VAL A 13 -38.49 -13.17 5.98
C VAL A 13 -38.32 -12.50 4.62
N ILE A 14 -39.40 -12.64 3.85
CA ILE A 14 -39.67 -11.92 2.60
C ILE A 14 -40.50 -10.70 3.01
N ALA A 15 -40.07 -9.51 2.66
CA ALA A 15 -40.93 -8.33 2.66
C ALA A 15 -40.76 -7.57 1.34
N LEU A 16 -41.79 -7.67 0.56
CA LEU A 16 -42.02 -7.08 -0.74
C LEU A 16 -42.80 -5.76 -0.47
N VAL A 17 -42.25 -4.62 -0.85
CA VAL A 17 -43.02 -3.36 -0.95
C VAL A 17 -42.73 -2.70 -2.29
N ALA A 18 -43.67 -2.82 -3.19
CA ALA A 18 -43.75 -2.06 -4.41
C ALA A 18 -44.58 -0.78 -4.13
N ILE A 19 -44.03 0.38 -4.42
CA ILE A 19 -44.81 1.63 -4.52
C ILE A 19 -44.52 2.27 -5.86
N ILE A 20 -45.48 2.21 -6.73
CA ILE A 20 -45.60 2.91 -8.00
C ILE A 20 -46.13 4.32 -7.71
N PHE A 21 -45.41 5.35 -8.10
CA PHE A 21 -46.02 6.67 -8.28
C PHE A 21 -45.56 7.22 -9.63
N ALA A 22 -46.51 7.20 -10.55
CA ALA A 22 -46.43 7.91 -11.82
C ALA A 22 -47.10 9.29 -11.65
N LEU A 23 -46.41 10.35 -12.01
CA LEU A 23 -47.03 11.63 -12.38
C LEU A 23 -46.18 12.31 -13.45
N PRO A 24 -46.77 12.73 -14.56
CA PRO A 24 -46.13 13.53 -15.58
C PRO A 24 -46.31 15.02 -15.26
N GLY A 25 -45.22 15.78 -15.27
CA GLY A 25 -45.24 17.23 -15.17
C GLY A 25 -44.17 17.82 -16.09
N GLN A 26 -44.57 18.12 -17.33
CA GLN A 26 -43.78 18.97 -18.21
C GLN A 26 -43.85 20.41 -17.72
N LEU A 27 -42.70 21.06 -17.58
CA LEU A 27 -42.56 22.52 -17.54
C LEU A 27 -41.40 22.95 -18.44
N PRO A 28 -41.57 24.06 -19.18
CA PRO A 28 -40.67 24.46 -20.25
C PRO A 28 -39.51 25.30 -19.75
N GLY A 29 -38.37 25.11 -20.40
CA GLY A 29 -37.38 26.14 -20.69
C GLY A 29 -36.81 26.96 -19.54
N GLN A 30 -35.69 26.53 -19.01
CA GLN A 30 -34.65 27.45 -18.51
C GLN A 30 -33.31 27.06 -19.11
N THR A 31 -32.89 27.83 -20.10
CA THR A 31 -31.51 27.91 -20.57
C THR A 31 -30.66 28.40 -19.41
N MET A 32 -30.13 27.46 -18.63
CA MET A 32 -29.07 27.74 -17.68
C MET A 32 -27.78 27.89 -18.45
N ALA A 33 -27.31 29.14 -18.53
CA ALA A 33 -25.95 29.44 -18.89
C ALA A 33 -25.00 28.52 -18.16
N ALA A 34 -24.23 27.73 -18.89
CA ALA A 34 -23.13 26.97 -18.37
C ALA A 34 -22.11 27.95 -17.78
N ASN A 35 -22.22 28.22 -16.49
CA ASN A 35 -21.10 28.73 -15.72
C ASN A 35 -20.04 27.65 -15.71
N SER A 36 -19.21 27.61 -16.71
CA SER A 36 -17.89 27.04 -16.66
C SER A 36 -17.08 27.83 -15.63
N SER A 37 -17.33 27.55 -14.34
CA SER A 37 -16.38 27.87 -13.30
C SER A 37 -15.13 27.08 -13.62
N GLY A 38 -14.24 27.70 -14.37
CA GLY A 38 -12.86 27.26 -14.54
C GLY A 38 -12.19 27.27 -13.17
N GLY A 39 -12.48 26.27 -12.39
CA GLY A 39 -11.65 25.90 -11.27
C GLY A 39 -10.32 25.41 -11.84
N ASN A 40 -9.34 26.29 -11.96
CA ASN A 40 -7.94 25.93 -12.00
C ASN A 40 -7.58 25.25 -10.66
N GLY A 41 -8.23 24.15 -10.37
CA GLY A 41 -7.75 23.19 -9.42
C GLY A 41 -6.47 22.61 -10.02
N THR A 42 -5.33 23.09 -9.57
CA THR A 42 -4.04 22.45 -9.78
C THR A 42 -4.24 21.00 -9.37
N SER A 43 -4.44 20.11 -10.35
CA SER A 43 -4.57 18.68 -10.11
C SER A 43 -3.24 18.26 -9.45
N ALA A 44 -3.26 18.14 -8.13
CA ALA A 44 -2.08 17.67 -7.42
C ALA A 44 -1.60 16.40 -8.11
N THR A 45 -0.41 16.46 -8.67
CA THR A 45 0.19 15.36 -9.41
C THR A 45 0.24 14.14 -8.50
N ARG A 46 -0.58 13.14 -8.78
CA ARG A 46 -0.60 11.90 -8.02
C ARG A 46 0.48 10.96 -8.54
N TRP A 47 1.35 10.54 -7.67
CA TRP A 47 2.42 9.61 -7.97
C TRP A 47 1.95 8.18 -7.79
N SER A 48 2.29 7.30 -8.73
CA SER A 48 2.19 5.85 -8.57
C SER A 48 3.50 5.31 -8.04
N VAL A 49 3.50 4.09 -7.50
CA VAL A 49 4.71 3.47 -6.96
C VAL A 49 4.91 2.08 -7.54
N GLN A 50 6.14 1.76 -7.90
CA GLN A 50 6.61 0.41 -8.19
C GLN A 50 7.44 -0.07 -6.99
N VAL A 51 7.17 -1.27 -6.54
CA VAL A 51 7.96 -1.92 -5.49
C VAL A 51 9.01 -2.80 -6.16
N ASP A 52 10.29 -2.47 -5.97
CA ASP A 52 11.41 -3.29 -6.43
C ASP A 52 11.57 -4.52 -5.55
N GLN A 53 12.30 -5.52 -6.06
CA GLN A 53 12.68 -6.69 -5.28
C GLN A 53 13.49 -6.27 -4.05
N VAL A 54 13.33 -7.05 -2.97
CA VAL A 54 14.03 -6.79 -1.73
C VAL A 54 15.51 -7.16 -1.88
N ASP A 55 16.38 -6.21 -1.62
CA ASP A 55 17.82 -6.42 -1.58
C ASP A 55 18.24 -6.94 -0.19
N PRO A 56 18.72 -8.18 -0.06
CA PRO A 56 19.21 -8.71 1.22
C PRO A 56 20.52 -8.06 1.68
N GLY A 57 21.16 -7.22 0.86
CA GLY A 57 22.47 -6.67 1.13
C GLY A 57 23.54 -7.77 1.22
N THR A 58 24.31 -7.74 2.31
CA THR A 58 25.35 -8.76 2.61
C THR A 58 24.84 -9.87 3.52
N LEU A 59 23.53 -9.90 3.81
CA LEU A 59 22.97 -10.83 4.79
C LEU A 59 22.49 -12.11 4.12
N ASP A 60 22.72 -13.22 4.79
CA ASP A 60 22.09 -14.51 4.42
C ASP A 60 20.62 -14.53 4.90
N LEU A 61 19.78 -13.83 4.15
CA LEU A 61 18.34 -13.77 4.38
C LEU A 61 17.63 -14.80 3.50
N ALA A 62 16.99 -15.77 4.11
CA ALA A 62 16.23 -16.78 3.39
C ALA A 62 15.24 -16.15 2.39
N TYR A 63 15.18 -16.71 1.18
CA TYR A 63 14.35 -16.18 0.08
C TYR A 63 12.87 -16.04 0.47
N ALA A 64 12.35 -16.92 1.32
CA ALA A 64 10.99 -16.82 1.85
C ALA A 64 10.74 -15.50 2.61
N PHE A 65 11.75 -14.97 3.32
CA PHE A 65 11.64 -13.66 3.98
C PHE A 65 11.64 -12.51 2.96
N GLN A 66 12.49 -12.60 1.93
CA GLN A 66 12.55 -11.58 0.88
C GLN A 66 11.20 -11.47 0.15
N ILE A 67 10.63 -12.60 -0.25
CA ILE A 67 9.29 -12.64 -0.87
C ILE A 67 8.23 -12.10 0.11
N ALA A 68 8.26 -12.54 1.37
CA ALA A 68 7.27 -12.09 2.34
C ALA A 68 7.34 -10.59 2.62
N ILE A 69 8.53 -9.99 2.67
CA ILE A 69 8.69 -8.53 2.78
C ILE A 69 8.09 -7.86 1.55
N TYR A 70 8.43 -8.34 0.36
CA TYR A 70 7.98 -7.79 -0.91
C TYR A 70 6.45 -7.80 -1.04
N GLU A 71 5.81 -8.96 -0.84
CA GLU A 71 4.37 -9.10 -0.97
C GLU A 71 3.62 -8.28 0.08
N ASN A 72 4.08 -8.30 1.33
CA ASN A 72 3.48 -7.48 2.38
C ASN A 72 3.62 -5.99 2.09
N LEU A 73 4.74 -5.52 1.50
CA LEU A 73 4.90 -4.12 1.09
C LEU A 73 3.89 -3.72 0.03
N VAL A 74 3.71 -4.54 -1.01
CA VAL A 74 2.70 -4.28 -2.06
C VAL A 74 1.30 -4.17 -1.45
N GLU A 75 0.94 -5.08 -0.54
CA GLU A 75 -0.37 -5.05 0.13
C GLU A 75 -0.55 -3.83 1.04
N GLU A 76 0.42 -3.55 1.89
CA GLU A 76 0.33 -2.44 2.85
C GLU A 76 0.30 -1.08 2.13
N LEU A 77 1.08 -0.90 1.07
CA LEU A 77 1.04 0.33 0.26
C LEU A 77 -0.32 0.53 -0.41
N LYS A 78 -0.94 -0.53 -0.94
CA LYS A 78 -2.31 -0.45 -1.48
C LYS A 78 -3.31 0.01 -0.42
N LYS A 79 -3.21 -0.48 0.80
CA LYS A 79 -4.09 -0.10 1.92
C LYS A 79 -3.97 1.37 2.33
N THR A 80 -2.82 2.01 2.06
CA THR A 80 -2.64 3.44 2.40
C THR A 80 -3.48 4.39 1.56
N ASN A 81 -3.90 3.97 0.35
CA ASN A 81 -4.58 4.78 -0.66
C ASN A 81 -3.83 6.08 -1.05
N GLN A 82 -2.53 6.16 -0.76
CA GLN A 82 -1.69 7.30 -1.14
C GLN A 82 -1.33 7.31 -2.62
N PHE A 83 -1.14 6.10 -3.16
CA PHE A 83 -0.76 5.90 -4.54
C PHE A 83 -1.98 5.45 -5.33
N PRO A 84 -2.30 6.08 -6.48
CA PRO A 84 -3.38 5.63 -7.35
C PRO A 84 -3.13 4.20 -7.87
N GLN A 85 -1.86 3.85 -8.06
CA GLN A 85 -1.45 2.52 -8.50
C GLN A 85 -0.19 2.08 -7.77
N VAL A 86 -0.15 0.80 -7.39
CA VAL A 86 1.00 0.13 -6.81
C VAL A 86 1.35 -1.04 -7.72
N PHE A 87 2.49 -0.93 -8.38
CA PHE A 87 3.01 -1.90 -9.33
C PHE A 87 4.01 -2.84 -8.66
N ARG A 88 4.07 -4.04 -9.18
CA ARG A 88 5.14 -4.98 -8.88
C ARG A 88 6.34 -4.72 -9.78
N ASP A 89 7.51 -5.17 -9.35
CA ASP A 89 8.69 -5.20 -10.19
C ASP A 89 8.43 -5.97 -11.49
N GLY A 90 8.87 -5.40 -12.63
CA GLY A 90 8.67 -5.99 -13.94
C GLY A 90 7.28 -5.83 -14.56
N GLU A 91 6.32 -5.17 -13.91
CA GLU A 91 5.03 -4.86 -14.54
C GLU A 91 5.17 -3.84 -15.68
N LEU A 92 4.87 -4.25 -16.91
CA LEU A 92 4.99 -3.41 -18.10
C LEU A 92 4.22 -2.09 -18.00
N LYS A 93 3.04 -2.10 -17.38
CA LYS A 93 2.21 -0.91 -17.19
C LYS A 93 2.90 0.19 -16.35
N ALA A 94 3.85 -0.19 -15.51
CA ALA A 94 4.62 0.79 -14.73
C ALA A 94 5.43 1.71 -15.65
N SER A 95 5.91 1.21 -16.80
CA SER A 95 6.69 2.01 -17.76
C SER A 95 5.86 3.11 -18.44
N GLU A 96 4.55 2.94 -18.54
CA GLU A 96 3.63 3.85 -19.21
C GLU A 96 3.18 5.02 -18.32
N VAL A 97 3.36 4.89 -16.99
CA VAL A 97 2.92 5.91 -16.04
C VAL A 97 3.94 7.05 -15.94
N PRO A 98 3.57 8.31 -16.23
CA PRO A 98 4.53 9.42 -16.26
C PRO A 98 5.10 9.72 -14.86
N ASN A 99 4.28 9.62 -13.80
CA ASN A 99 4.65 9.95 -12.44
C ASN A 99 4.82 8.65 -11.64
N LEU A 100 5.96 8.01 -11.79
CA LEU A 100 6.31 6.78 -11.11
C LEU A 100 7.44 7.01 -10.11
N LEU A 101 7.22 6.54 -8.90
CA LEU A 101 8.26 6.35 -7.89
C LEU A 101 8.65 4.89 -7.83
N VAL A 102 9.89 4.63 -7.50
CA VAL A 102 10.42 3.28 -7.28
C VAL A 102 10.77 3.14 -5.81
N LEU A 103 10.14 2.18 -5.13
CA LEU A 103 10.45 1.84 -3.74
C LEU A 103 11.53 0.78 -3.72
N LYS A 104 12.73 1.16 -3.29
CA LYS A 104 13.85 0.24 -3.02
C LYS A 104 13.93 -0.08 -1.55
N THR A 105 14.17 -1.34 -1.25
CA THR A 105 14.17 -1.88 0.12
C THR A 105 15.41 -2.74 0.32
N THR A 106 16.34 -2.29 1.18
CA THR A 106 17.58 -3.01 1.50
C THR A 106 17.57 -3.46 2.95
N VAL A 107 17.82 -4.73 3.21
CA VAL A 107 17.89 -5.27 4.57
C VAL A 107 19.24 -4.95 5.18
N GLU A 108 19.25 -4.14 6.24
CA GLU A 108 20.48 -3.73 6.94
C GLU A 108 20.83 -4.67 8.09
N LYS A 109 19.80 -5.25 8.74
CA LYS A 109 20.01 -6.16 9.86
C LYS A 109 18.90 -7.20 9.96
N TYR A 110 19.30 -8.43 10.22
CA TYR A 110 18.40 -9.53 10.50
C TYR A 110 18.86 -10.29 11.75
N THR A 111 17.96 -10.49 12.69
CA THR A 111 18.17 -11.33 13.85
C THR A 111 17.11 -12.42 13.82
N PRO A 112 17.48 -13.67 13.52
CA PRO A 112 16.53 -14.78 13.54
C PRO A 112 16.01 -15.00 14.94
N GLY A 113 14.71 -15.23 15.06
CA GLY A 113 14.07 -15.57 16.32
C GLY A 113 13.77 -17.05 16.41
N SER A 114 13.43 -17.50 17.61
CA SER A 114 12.99 -18.87 17.89
C SER A 114 11.52 -18.88 18.30
N GLU A 115 10.68 -19.53 17.52
CA GLU A 115 9.25 -19.69 17.82
C GLU A 115 9.05 -20.49 19.11
N THR A 116 9.87 -21.51 19.33
CA THR A 116 9.83 -22.33 20.56
C THR A 116 10.20 -21.49 21.79
N GLN A 117 11.23 -20.65 21.70
CA GLN A 117 11.60 -19.79 22.81
C GLN A 117 10.50 -18.76 23.10
N ARG A 118 9.86 -18.20 22.08
CA ARG A 118 8.73 -17.26 22.28
C ARG A 118 7.52 -17.93 22.93
N ALA A 119 7.28 -19.21 22.65
CA ALA A 119 6.17 -19.95 23.27
C ALA A 119 6.38 -20.21 24.76
N VAL A 120 7.64 -20.30 25.20
CA VAL A 120 8.00 -20.63 26.59
C VAL A 120 8.35 -19.38 27.40
N THR A 121 8.96 -18.38 26.78
CA THR A 121 9.43 -17.16 27.45
C THR A 121 8.96 -15.92 26.72
N THR A 122 8.45 -14.93 27.44
CA THR A 122 8.02 -13.65 26.87
C THR A 122 9.18 -12.69 26.54
N VAL A 123 10.42 -13.05 26.90
CA VAL A 123 11.58 -12.16 26.88
C VAL A 123 12.59 -12.51 25.79
N SER A 124 12.64 -13.74 25.32
CA SER A 124 13.63 -14.22 24.35
C SER A 124 13.00 -14.77 23.07
N GLY A 125 13.81 -14.94 22.02
CA GLY A 125 13.36 -15.53 20.76
C GLY A 125 12.71 -14.55 19.77
N ALA A 126 12.85 -13.25 19.97
CA ALA A 126 12.31 -12.24 19.03
C ALA A 126 13.00 -12.29 17.66
N THR A 127 12.21 -12.30 16.58
CA THR A 127 12.70 -12.04 15.24
C THR A 127 12.73 -10.55 15.01
N LYS A 128 13.84 -10.00 14.52
CA LYS A 128 14.01 -8.58 14.25
C LYS A 128 14.55 -8.38 12.84
N LEU A 129 13.96 -7.44 12.13
CA LEU A 129 14.37 -6.97 10.82
C LEU A 129 14.58 -5.46 10.88
N THR A 130 15.71 -4.97 10.36
CA THR A 130 15.95 -3.54 10.13
C THR A 130 16.15 -3.34 8.65
N VAL A 131 15.39 -2.45 8.06
CA VAL A 131 15.36 -2.26 6.63
C VAL A 131 15.43 -0.79 6.29
N ARG A 132 16.27 -0.43 5.35
CA ARG A 132 16.34 0.88 4.73
C ARG A 132 15.41 0.92 3.53
N SER A 133 14.45 1.84 3.55
CA SER A 133 13.52 2.06 2.46
C SER A 133 13.74 3.42 1.82
N GLN A 134 13.76 3.45 0.49
CA GLN A 134 13.98 4.66 -0.30
C GLN A 134 12.94 4.74 -1.42
N LEU A 135 12.28 5.91 -1.56
CA LEU A 135 11.52 6.23 -2.76
C LEU A 135 12.40 7.06 -3.69
N LEU A 136 12.48 6.66 -4.94
CA LEU A 136 13.24 7.34 -5.97
C LEU A 136 12.34 7.71 -7.14
N THR A 137 12.62 8.83 -7.80
CA THR A 137 12.04 9.09 -9.12
C THR A 137 12.70 8.18 -10.17
N ARG A 138 12.15 8.15 -11.39
CA ARG A 138 12.76 7.39 -12.51
C ARG A 138 14.19 7.82 -12.81
N GLU A 139 14.49 9.10 -12.61
CA GLU A 139 15.82 9.68 -12.81
C GLU A 139 16.79 9.35 -11.69
N GLY A 140 16.35 8.56 -10.70
CA GLY A 140 17.17 8.15 -9.56
C GLY A 140 17.26 9.16 -8.42
N ARG A 141 16.48 10.26 -8.46
CA ARG A 141 16.46 11.24 -7.36
C ARG A 141 15.71 10.65 -6.16
N VAL A 142 16.38 10.61 -5.02
CA VAL A 142 15.78 10.15 -3.76
C VAL A 142 14.83 11.21 -3.22
N VAL A 143 13.57 10.86 -3.02
CA VAL A 143 12.51 11.73 -2.48
C VAL A 143 12.12 11.38 -1.04
N PHE A 144 12.44 10.17 -0.62
CA PHE A 144 12.19 9.67 0.73
C PHE A 144 13.24 8.64 1.12
N VAL A 145 13.68 8.69 2.36
CA VAL A 145 14.58 7.70 2.96
C VAL A 145 14.21 7.48 4.42
N ARG A 146 14.09 6.22 4.82
CA ARG A 146 13.87 5.83 6.22
C ARG A 146 14.46 4.45 6.49
N THR A 147 15.05 4.30 7.68
CA THR A 147 15.33 2.99 8.26
C THR A 147 14.20 2.63 9.20
N VAL A 148 13.60 1.46 8.99
CA VAL A 148 12.41 0.98 9.68
C VAL A 148 12.66 -0.40 10.25
N ASN A 149 12.08 -0.67 11.41
CA ASN A 149 12.17 -1.97 12.08
C ASN A 149 10.85 -2.72 11.99
N GLY A 150 10.95 -4.04 11.80
CA GLY A 150 9.87 -4.99 11.98
C GLY A 150 10.29 -6.06 12.97
N ASP A 151 9.47 -6.33 13.97
CA ASP A 151 9.77 -7.34 14.97
C ASP A 151 8.56 -8.20 15.34
N VAL A 152 8.85 -9.42 15.83
CA VAL A 152 7.89 -10.28 16.49
C VAL A 152 8.49 -10.68 17.83
N ARG A 153 7.87 -10.24 18.92
CA ARG A 153 8.37 -10.45 20.29
C ARG A 153 7.64 -11.56 21.03
N PHE A 154 6.35 -11.73 20.72
CA PHE A 154 5.47 -12.64 21.45
C PHE A 154 5.06 -13.82 20.57
N PHE A 155 3.77 -14.02 20.38
CA PHE A 155 3.24 -15.13 19.60
C PHE A 155 3.26 -14.86 18.09
N GLY A 156 3.41 -15.92 17.31
CA GLY A 156 3.33 -15.91 15.86
C GLY A 156 4.59 -16.42 15.16
N SER A 157 4.47 -16.68 13.87
CA SER A 157 5.59 -17.15 13.06
C SER A 157 6.64 -16.05 12.88
N ASN A 158 7.86 -16.44 12.55
CA ASN A 158 8.95 -15.51 12.25
C ASN A 158 8.60 -14.56 11.09
N LEU A 159 7.81 -15.04 10.12
CA LEU A 159 7.35 -14.24 8.98
C LEU A 159 6.42 -13.08 9.38
N ARG A 160 5.82 -13.11 10.56
CA ARG A 160 5.03 -11.97 11.05
C ARG A 160 5.86 -10.68 11.19
N ALA A 161 7.18 -10.81 11.39
CA ALA A 161 8.08 -9.66 11.40
C ALA A 161 8.08 -8.91 10.07
N THR A 162 7.90 -9.60 8.94
CA THR A 162 7.85 -8.99 7.62
C THR A 162 6.57 -8.16 7.42
N HIS A 163 5.44 -8.64 7.95
CA HIS A 163 4.19 -7.89 7.92
C HIS A 163 4.28 -6.61 8.76
N ASN A 164 4.78 -6.72 10.00
CA ASN A 164 4.97 -5.55 10.86
C ASN A 164 5.95 -4.54 10.24
N LEU A 165 7.00 -5.03 9.59
CA LEU A 165 7.94 -4.20 8.85
C LEU A 165 7.25 -3.43 7.71
N ALA A 166 6.51 -4.14 6.86
CA ALA A 166 5.81 -3.56 5.72
C ALA A 166 4.79 -2.49 6.16
N HIS A 167 4.03 -2.79 7.22
CA HIS A 167 3.10 -1.85 7.83
C HIS A 167 3.80 -0.57 8.31
N ASN A 168 4.93 -0.72 9.00
CA ASN A 168 5.71 0.40 9.51
C ASN A 168 6.33 1.24 8.37
N ILE A 169 6.79 0.61 7.28
CA ILE A 169 7.29 1.31 6.09
C ILE A 169 6.15 2.10 5.43
N ALA A 170 5.01 1.47 5.18
CA ALA A 170 3.85 2.11 4.56
C ALA A 170 3.36 3.31 5.38
N ASN A 171 3.28 3.17 6.71
CA ASN A 171 2.94 4.27 7.60
C ASN A 171 3.98 5.39 7.59
N SER A 172 5.28 5.07 7.55
CA SER A 172 6.34 6.07 7.47
C SER A 172 6.26 6.89 6.18
N ILE A 173 5.94 6.24 5.07
CA ILE A 173 5.69 6.91 3.79
C ILE A 173 4.44 7.79 3.89
N LYS A 174 3.36 7.28 4.46
CA LYS A 174 2.10 8.01 4.65
C LYS A 174 2.25 9.27 5.49
N GLN A 175 3.08 9.23 6.51
CA GLN A 175 3.30 10.35 7.44
C GLN A 175 4.33 11.36 6.93
N SER A 176 5.06 11.04 5.87
CA SER A 176 6.09 11.92 5.32
C SER A 176 5.48 12.96 4.38
N SER A 177 6.06 14.16 4.37
CA SER A 177 5.65 15.29 3.51
C SER A 177 6.26 15.20 2.09
N TRP A 178 6.58 14.00 1.60
CA TRP A 178 7.19 13.85 0.26
C TRP A 178 6.24 14.24 -0.89
N SER A 179 4.94 14.35 -0.64
CA SER A 179 3.92 14.78 -1.60
C SER A 179 4.08 16.21 -2.12
N GLY A 180 5.00 17.01 -1.54
CA GLY A 180 5.32 18.37 -1.96
C GLY A 180 6.43 18.47 -3.01
N PHE A 181 6.85 17.38 -3.64
CA PHE A 181 7.75 17.45 -4.79
C PHE A 181 6.99 17.99 -5.99
N ASP A 182 7.02 19.32 -6.11
CA ASP A 182 6.54 20.04 -7.28
C ASP A 182 7.20 19.50 -8.55
N GLN A 183 6.41 19.55 -9.61
CA GLN A 183 6.65 19.09 -10.95
C GLN A 183 8.10 19.30 -11.41
N PRO A 184 8.63 18.41 -12.25
CA PRO A 184 9.74 18.80 -13.10
C PRO A 184 9.29 20.05 -13.86
N THR A 185 9.98 21.15 -13.61
CA THR A 185 9.82 22.39 -14.35
C THR A 185 9.81 22.02 -15.84
N ALA A 186 8.66 22.15 -16.48
CA ALA A 186 8.57 21.95 -17.90
C ALA A 186 9.65 22.83 -18.51
N ILE A 187 10.61 22.22 -19.20
CA ILE A 187 11.60 22.94 -19.98
C ILE A 187 10.79 23.69 -20.99
N VAL A 188 10.57 24.99 -20.75
CA VAL A 188 10.07 25.91 -21.76
C VAL A 188 11.11 25.89 -22.87
N THR A 189 10.87 25.08 -23.89
CA THR A 189 11.61 25.13 -25.14
C THR A 189 11.29 26.49 -25.73
N GLY A 190 12.17 27.45 -25.45
CA GLY A 190 12.11 28.76 -26.08
C GLY A 190 12.21 28.57 -27.59
N GLN A 191 11.16 28.96 -28.28
CA GLN A 191 11.23 29.17 -29.71
C GLN A 191 12.25 30.29 -29.97
N LEU A 192 13.26 29.96 -30.76
CA LEU A 192 14.05 30.91 -31.52
C LEU A 192 13.36 31.15 -32.88
#